data_f5345a86856849886cb0522253852ddf
#
_entry.id   f5345a86856849886cb0522253852ddf
#
_cell.length_a   1.000
_cell.length_b   1.000
_cell.length_c   1.000
_cell.angle_alpha   90.00
_cell.angle_beta   90.00
_cell.angle_gamma   90.00
#
_symmetry.space_group_name_H-M   'P 1'
#
loop_
_entity.id
_entity.type
_entity.pdbx_description
1 polymer ?
#
loop_
_entity_poly.entity_id
_entity_poly.type
_entity_poly.pdbx_seq_one_letter_code
_entity_poly.pdbx_strand_id
1 'polypeptide(L)'
;MTSDEDPAPDAAYAPGEQILPGWPSGPEVDADVEGDESAFALVGNEIRAAIIRTLGDERGQEGPRPILSFSELHDAVDVDVVSSQFNYHLQRLVGSFVDQTEDGYRLKPVGSTLYRTIRAGTFTGDASFGPVDVGFDCHHCGAPAEGVYGDGMFTVQCRGCETLFDLVLAPPETLDPGDEPELLDRLNQYTRHRRLAFQRGVCPTCVNRLDTRLIDGEASPFTDYEHRTVSVHQSCGHCGAQMYVGVGEALLYDPAVVSFCYERGRDVTSEPVWHLEFAMTDRFVTVRSRDPWEVALAVEFDGDTLELVVDGDLNVVERNYS
;
A
#
# COMPACT_ATOMS: atom_id res chain seq x y z
N MET A 1 -15.52 53.26 -0.15
CA MET A 1 -14.96 52.41 -1.21
C MET A 1 -13.79 51.71 -0.57
N THR A 2 -14.05 50.60 0.06
CA THR A 2 -13.07 49.66 0.64
C THR A 2 -13.09 48.43 -0.28
N SER A 3 -12.02 48.24 -0.97
CA SER A 3 -11.80 47.08 -1.85
C SER A 3 -11.62 45.84 -0.97
N ASP A 4 -12.60 44.94 -1.06
CA ASP A 4 -12.45 43.54 -0.66
C ASP A 4 -11.43 42.90 -1.64
N GLU A 5 -10.23 42.69 -1.17
CA GLU A 5 -9.30 41.75 -1.80
C GLU A 5 -9.60 40.36 -1.26
N ASP A 6 -10.18 39.50 -2.12
CA ASP A 6 -10.22 38.07 -1.90
C ASP A 6 -8.78 37.54 -1.69
N PRO A 7 -8.54 36.73 -0.66
CA PRO A 7 -7.25 36.07 -0.54
C PRO A 7 -7.08 35.08 -1.70
N ALA A 8 -5.99 35.23 -2.41
CA ALA A 8 -5.60 34.36 -3.51
C ALA A 8 -5.54 32.88 -3.07
N PRO A 9 -5.97 31.96 -3.92
CA PRO A 9 -5.76 30.53 -3.70
C PRO A 9 -4.32 30.18 -4.12
N ASP A 10 -3.37 30.38 -3.21
CA ASP A 10 -1.98 29.97 -3.46
C ASP A 10 -1.31 29.51 -2.15
N ALA A 11 -1.47 28.23 -1.89
CA ALA A 11 -0.38 27.40 -1.44
C ALA A 11 -0.59 26.06 -2.16
N ALA A 12 -0.01 25.92 -3.34
CA ALA A 12 0.16 24.63 -3.96
C ALA A 12 0.92 23.78 -2.96
N TYR A 13 0.21 22.89 -2.28
CA TYR A 13 0.74 21.87 -1.40
C TYR A 13 1.71 21.03 -2.24
N ALA A 14 3.00 21.09 -1.97
CA ALA A 14 3.96 20.17 -2.54
C ALA A 14 3.80 18.84 -1.79
N PRO A 15 3.19 17.80 -2.40
CA PRO A 15 3.07 16.50 -1.75
C PRO A 15 4.48 15.97 -1.49
N GLY A 16 4.78 15.50 -0.30
CA GLY A 16 6.01 14.81 0.04
C GLY A 16 6.86 15.49 1.09
N GLU A 17 7.13 16.80 1.03
CA GLU A 17 8.03 17.46 1.99
C GLU A 17 7.39 17.79 3.35
N GLN A 18 6.07 17.85 3.45
CA GLN A 18 5.37 18.19 4.70
C GLN A 18 4.60 17.02 5.34
N ILE A 19 4.34 15.94 4.60
CA ILE A 19 3.55 14.80 5.12
C ILE A 19 4.38 13.87 6.00
N LEU A 20 5.70 13.82 5.80
CA LEU A 20 6.60 12.92 6.52
C LEU A 20 7.88 13.63 7.01
N PRO A 21 7.81 14.62 7.92
CA PRO A 21 8.99 15.11 8.57
C PRO A 21 9.58 13.98 9.43
N GLY A 22 10.66 13.36 8.95
CA GLY A 22 11.36 12.29 9.66
C GLY A 22 10.85 10.89 9.38
N TRP A 23 10.61 10.54 8.09
CA TRP A 23 10.49 9.12 7.73
C TRP A 23 11.65 8.37 8.37
N PRO A 24 11.38 7.42 9.31
CA PRO A 24 12.46 6.71 9.98
C PRO A 24 13.25 5.98 8.91
N SER A 25 14.54 6.25 8.84
CA SER A 25 15.46 5.35 8.15
C SER A 25 15.15 3.96 8.69
N GLY A 26 14.72 3.04 7.83
CA GLY A 26 14.50 1.67 8.23
C GLY A 26 15.74 1.13 8.95
N PRO A 27 15.64 0.02 9.71
CA PRO A 27 16.81 -0.60 10.29
C PRO A 27 17.87 -0.76 9.21
N GLU A 28 19.15 -0.47 9.54
CA GLU A 28 20.25 -0.77 8.63
C GLU A 28 20.11 -2.25 8.26
N VAL A 29 19.59 -2.50 7.06
CA VAL A 29 19.53 -3.83 6.49
C VAL A 29 20.96 -4.10 6.05
N ASP A 30 21.65 -5.00 6.73
CA ASP A 30 22.89 -5.59 6.22
C ASP A 30 22.51 -6.35 4.93
N ALA A 31 22.44 -5.60 3.85
CA ALA A 31 22.18 -6.11 2.54
C ALA A 31 23.50 -6.63 1.95
N ASP A 32 23.84 -7.86 2.27
CA ASP A 32 24.62 -8.69 1.34
C ASP A 32 23.72 -8.98 0.11
N VAL A 33 23.47 -7.93 -0.69
CA VAL A 33 22.64 -7.97 -1.90
C VAL A 33 23.53 -8.26 -3.12
N GLU A 34 24.35 -9.31 -3.05
CA GLU A 34 25.11 -9.77 -4.23
C GLU A 34 24.19 -10.24 -5.39
N GLY A 35 22.89 -10.49 -5.12
CA GLY A 35 21.92 -10.92 -6.13
C GLY A 35 21.19 -9.78 -6.86
N ASP A 36 20.97 -8.64 -6.22
CA ASP A 36 20.11 -7.56 -6.74
C ASP A 36 20.81 -6.64 -7.74
N GLU A 37 22.09 -6.34 -7.58
CA GLU A 37 22.83 -5.55 -8.57
C GLU A 37 22.80 -6.19 -9.95
N SER A 38 22.79 -7.52 -10.03
CA SER A 38 22.74 -8.24 -11.29
C SER A 38 21.38 -8.12 -11.99
N ALA A 39 20.25 -8.12 -11.26
CA ALA A 39 18.91 -7.99 -11.81
C ALA A 39 18.65 -6.58 -12.36
N PHE A 40 18.98 -5.53 -11.59
CA PHE A 40 18.90 -4.14 -12.05
C PHE A 40 19.83 -3.86 -13.24
N ALA A 41 21.06 -4.36 -13.22
CA ALA A 41 21.97 -4.24 -14.34
C ALA A 41 21.46 -4.96 -15.61
N LEU A 42 20.71 -6.06 -15.45
CA LEU A 42 20.07 -6.75 -16.56
C LEU A 42 18.91 -5.96 -17.16
N VAL A 43 18.18 -5.15 -16.39
CA VAL A 43 17.00 -4.41 -16.86
C VAL A 43 17.34 -2.98 -17.26
N GLY A 44 18.39 -2.38 -16.71
CA GLY A 44 18.82 -1.00 -16.93
C GLY A 44 19.33 -0.71 -18.35
N ASN A 45 18.64 -1.21 -19.38
CA ASN A 45 18.95 -0.97 -20.78
C ASN A 45 17.65 -0.91 -21.59
N GLU A 46 17.52 0.09 -22.43
CA GLU A 46 16.32 0.40 -23.21
C GLU A 46 15.86 -0.78 -24.10
N ILE A 47 16.78 -1.44 -24.80
CA ILE A 47 16.45 -2.58 -25.66
C ILE A 47 15.91 -3.75 -24.83
N ARG A 48 16.51 -4.04 -23.68
CA ARG A 48 16.05 -5.13 -22.80
C ARG A 48 14.69 -4.83 -22.16
N ALA A 49 14.46 -3.58 -21.75
CA ALA A 49 13.16 -3.14 -21.28
C ALA A 49 12.09 -3.23 -22.38
N ALA A 50 12.42 -2.86 -23.62
CA ALA A 50 11.54 -2.98 -24.76
C ALA A 50 11.21 -4.45 -25.08
N ILE A 51 12.17 -5.35 -25.05
CA ILE A 51 11.95 -6.81 -25.23
C ILE A 51 10.95 -7.34 -24.17
N ILE A 52 11.13 -6.98 -22.91
CA ILE A 52 10.24 -7.41 -21.82
C ILE A 52 8.83 -6.85 -22.02
N ARG A 53 8.70 -5.56 -22.44
CA ARG A 53 7.40 -4.94 -22.74
C ARG A 53 6.70 -5.63 -23.90
N THR A 54 7.38 -5.84 -25.01
CA THR A 54 6.80 -6.51 -26.21
C THR A 54 6.30 -7.92 -25.87
N LEU A 55 7.11 -8.76 -25.23
CA LEU A 55 6.68 -10.09 -24.78
C LEU A 55 5.52 -10.05 -23.76
N GLY A 56 5.40 -8.97 -23.02
CA GLY A 56 4.32 -8.78 -22.06
C GLY A 56 3.03 -8.29 -22.70
N ASP A 57 3.10 -7.39 -23.68
CA ASP A 57 1.95 -6.81 -24.38
C ASP A 57 1.23 -7.85 -25.25
N GLU A 58 1.97 -8.71 -25.93
CA GLU A 58 1.41 -9.84 -26.72
C GLU A 58 0.65 -10.84 -25.85
N ARG A 59 0.97 -10.92 -24.56
CA ARG A 59 0.27 -11.80 -23.61
C ARG A 59 -1.24 -11.58 -23.54
N GLY A 60 -1.71 -10.36 -23.82
CA GLY A 60 -3.13 -10.01 -23.82
C GLY A 60 -3.88 -10.49 -25.06
N GLN A 61 -3.19 -10.75 -26.15
CA GLN A 61 -3.78 -11.07 -27.45
C GLN A 61 -3.90 -12.59 -27.70
N GLU A 62 -2.88 -13.36 -27.35
CA GLU A 62 -2.79 -14.80 -27.69
C GLU A 62 -2.91 -15.75 -26.48
N GLY A 63 -3.20 -15.25 -25.30
CA GLY A 63 -3.36 -16.08 -24.11
C GLY A 63 -2.28 -15.86 -23.04
N PRO A 64 -2.21 -16.73 -22.01
CA PRO A 64 -1.47 -16.43 -20.79
C PRO A 64 0.08 -16.48 -20.97
N ARG A 65 0.58 -17.07 -22.04
CA ARG A 65 2.03 -17.19 -22.28
C ARG A 65 2.34 -17.28 -23.78
N PRO A 66 2.21 -16.18 -24.53
CA PRO A 66 2.54 -16.16 -25.94
C PRO A 66 4.03 -16.48 -26.14
N ILE A 67 4.32 -17.16 -27.23
CA ILE A 67 5.69 -17.46 -27.67
C ILE A 67 5.87 -16.73 -28.98
N LEU A 68 6.88 -15.86 -29.04
CA LEU A 68 7.27 -15.17 -30.27
C LEU A 68 8.58 -15.77 -30.81
N SER A 69 8.61 -16.03 -32.09
CA SER A 69 9.86 -16.35 -32.78
C SER A 69 10.82 -15.16 -32.68
N PHE A 70 12.10 -15.40 -32.99
CA PHE A 70 13.11 -14.32 -33.01
C PHE A 70 12.70 -13.17 -33.96
N SER A 71 12.18 -13.50 -35.17
CA SER A 71 11.78 -12.51 -36.16
C SER A 71 10.59 -11.68 -35.67
N GLU A 72 9.53 -12.34 -35.21
CA GLU A 72 8.33 -11.67 -34.68
C GLU A 72 8.68 -10.73 -33.54
N LEU A 73 9.51 -11.18 -32.60
CA LEU A 73 9.92 -10.37 -31.46
C LEU A 73 10.80 -9.18 -31.89
N HIS A 74 11.75 -9.40 -32.80
CA HIS A 74 12.61 -8.34 -33.32
C HIS A 74 11.82 -7.27 -34.08
N ASP A 75 10.84 -7.69 -34.89
CA ASP A 75 10.02 -6.80 -35.72
C ASP A 75 8.98 -6.02 -34.88
N ALA A 76 8.55 -6.59 -33.74
CA ALA A 76 7.58 -5.99 -32.85
C ALA A 76 8.19 -5.01 -31.80
N VAL A 77 9.50 -5.08 -31.57
CA VAL A 77 10.18 -4.20 -30.60
C VAL A 77 10.31 -2.79 -31.20
N ASP A 78 9.74 -1.80 -30.51
CA ASP A 78 9.76 -0.38 -30.89
C ASP A 78 11.11 0.30 -30.54
N VAL A 79 12.21 -0.27 -31.04
CA VAL A 79 13.56 0.30 -30.91
C VAL A 79 14.33 -0.01 -32.18
N ASP A 80 14.95 1.01 -32.80
CA ASP A 80 15.81 0.83 -33.98
C ASP A 80 17.11 0.13 -33.57
N VAL A 81 17.15 -1.19 -33.76
CA VAL A 81 18.26 -2.04 -33.35
C VAL A 81 18.57 -3.12 -34.41
N VAL A 82 19.84 -3.27 -34.76
CA VAL A 82 20.26 -4.34 -35.67
C VAL A 82 20.17 -5.72 -35.04
N SER A 83 19.82 -6.75 -35.82
CA SER A 83 19.55 -8.10 -35.32
C SER A 83 20.67 -8.71 -34.46
N SER A 84 21.93 -8.38 -34.71
CA SER A 84 23.06 -8.88 -33.90
C SER A 84 23.07 -8.26 -32.50
N GLN A 85 22.81 -6.97 -32.38
CA GLN A 85 22.70 -6.27 -31.11
C GLN A 85 21.44 -6.68 -30.36
N PHE A 86 20.31 -6.80 -31.07
CA PHE A 86 19.07 -7.33 -30.50
C PHE A 86 19.30 -8.73 -29.90
N ASN A 87 19.89 -9.66 -30.66
CA ASN A 87 20.19 -11.00 -30.15
C ASN A 87 21.10 -10.97 -28.91
N TYR A 88 22.10 -10.10 -28.89
CA TYR A 88 22.96 -9.95 -27.71
C TYR A 88 22.13 -9.58 -26.47
N HIS A 89 21.22 -8.58 -26.57
CA HIS A 89 20.37 -8.16 -25.44
C HIS A 89 19.33 -9.23 -25.07
N LEU A 90 18.73 -9.92 -26.03
CA LEU A 90 17.79 -11.00 -25.80
C LEU A 90 18.47 -12.17 -25.05
N GLN A 91 19.66 -12.59 -25.47
CA GLN A 91 20.40 -13.65 -24.80
C GLN A 91 20.80 -13.32 -23.36
N ARG A 92 20.98 -12.04 -23.04
CA ARG A 92 21.22 -11.57 -21.65
C ARG A 92 19.99 -11.73 -20.76
N LEU A 93 18.79 -11.75 -21.30
CA LEU A 93 17.53 -11.96 -20.58
C LEU A 93 17.15 -13.44 -20.46
N VAL A 94 17.63 -14.28 -21.39
CA VAL A 94 17.36 -15.73 -21.38
C VAL A 94 17.92 -16.37 -20.11
N GLY A 95 17.12 -17.23 -19.49
CA GLY A 95 17.43 -17.87 -18.21
C GLY A 95 17.01 -17.06 -16.99
N SER A 96 17.07 -15.73 -17.03
CA SER A 96 16.64 -14.84 -15.93
C SER A 96 15.16 -14.43 -16.07
N PHE A 97 14.81 -13.63 -17.06
CA PHE A 97 13.47 -13.06 -17.28
C PHE A 97 12.73 -13.70 -18.46
N VAL A 98 13.46 -14.25 -19.41
CA VAL A 98 12.95 -14.84 -20.64
C VAL A 98 13.29 -16.33 -20.68
N ASP A 99 12.35 -17.13 -21.15
CA ASP A 99 12.50 -18.54 -21.42
C ASP A 99 12.60 -18.75 -22.94
N GLN A 100 13.59 -19.52 -23.39
CA GLN A 100 13.76 -19.92 -24.79
C GLN A 100 13.20 -21.33 -24.97
N THR A 101 12.27 -21.50 -25.90
CA THR A 101 11.65 -22.76 -26.27
C THR A 101 12.03 -23.16 -27.69
N GLU A 102 11.61 -24.31 -28.16
CA GLU A 102 11.79 -24.76 -29.56
C GLU A 102 11.05 -23.82 -30.54
N ASP A 103 9.92 -23.20 -30.10
CA ASP A 103 9.08 -22.36 -30.94
C ASP A 103 9.46 -20.87 -30.85
N GLY A 104 10.30 -20.45 -29.88
CA GLY A 104 10.68 -19.04 -29.71
C GLY A 104 10.91 -18.64 -28.24
N TYR A 105 10.51 -17.42 -27.89
CA TYR A 105 10.78 -16.76 -26.62
C TYR A 105 9.49 -16.38 -25.90
N ARG A 106 9.47 -16.49 -24.57
CA ARG A 106 8.36 -16.08 -23.71
C ARG A 106 8.87 -15.53 -22.38
N LEU A 107 8.03 -14.75 -21.68
CA LEU A 107 8.36 -14.32 -20.31
C LEU A 107 8.30 -15.49 -19.32
N LYS A 108 9.30 -15.59 -18.47
CA LYS A 108 9.23 -16.36 -17.21
C LYS A 108 8.26 -15.67 -16.22
N PRO A 109 7.81 -16.34 -15.15
CA PRO A 109 6.99 -15.71 -14.13
C PRO A 109 7.60 -14.41 -13.55
N VAL A 110 8.92 -14.42 -13.27
CA VAL A 110 9.64 -13.23 -12.80
C VAL A 110 9.69 -12.11 -13.83
N GLY A 111 9.86 -12.43 -15.12
CA GLY A 111 9.77 -11.48 -16.24
C GLY A 111 8.37 -10.86 -16.35
N SER A 112 7.32 -11.68 -16.13
CA SER A 112 5.94 -11.18 -16.10
C SER A 112 5.66 -10.27 -14.91
N THR A 113 6.29 -10.50 -13.76
CA THR A 113 6.21 -9.60 -12.61
C THR A 113 6.86 -8.27 -12.92
N LEU A 114 8.07 -8.29 -13.48
CA LEU A 114 8.79 -7.09 -13.90
C LEU A 114 7.99 -6.28 -14.95
N TYR A 115 7.44 -6.95 -15.98
CA TYR A 115 6.57 -6.32 -16.98
C TYR A 115 5.39 -5.57 -16.33
N ARG A 116 4.68 -6.23 -15.40
CA ARG A 116 3.55 -5.59 -14.70
C ARG A 116 3.97 -4.38 -13.89
N THR A 117 5.13 -4.44 -13.24
CA THR A 117 5.68 -3.32 -12.46
C THR A 117 6.04 -2.14 -13.37
N ILE A 118 6.61 -2.41 -14.55
CA ILE A 118 6.88 -1.38 -15.56
C ILE A 118 5.56 -0.77 -16.07
N ARG A 119 4.56 -1.60 -16.41
CA ARG A 119 3.25 -1.13 -16.91
C ARG A 119 2.45 -0.36 -15.87
N ALA A 120 2.64 -0.63 -14.60
CA ALA A 120 2.02 0.10 -13.51
C ALA A 120 2.69 1.46 -13.23
N GLY A 121 3.84 1.75 -13.88
CA GLY A 121 4.59 2.99 -13.65
C GLY A 121 5.26 3.09 -12.29
N THR A 122 5.46 1.97 -11.58
CA THR A 122 5.95 1.96 -10.19
C THR A 122 7.27 2.71 -9.99
N PHE A 123 8.11 2.78 -11.02
CA PHE A 123 9.43 3.43 -10.93
C PHE A 123 9.55 4.71 -11.76
N THR A 124 8.55 5.05 -12.57
CA THR A 124 8.67 6.11 -13.58
C THR A 124 7.47 7.06 -13.61
N GLY A 125 6.42 6.74 -12.88
CA GLY A 125 5.22 7.54 -12.86
C GLY A 125 5.39 8.77 -11.97
N ASP A 126 5.01 9.93 -12.51
CA ASP A 126 5.05 11.25 -11.85
C ASP A 126 3.63 11.85 -11.85
N ALA A 127 2.67 11.04 -11.39
CA ALA A 127 1.29 11.51 -11.27
C ALA A 127 1.06 12.18 -9.92
N SER A 128 0.26 13.24 -9.94
CA SER A 128 -0.26 13.87 -8.74
C SER A 128 -1.71 14.28 -8.98
N PHE A 129 -2.56 14.15 -7.97
CA PHE A 129 -3.94 14.65 -8.01
C PHE A 129 -4.45 14.96 -6.60
N GLY A 130 -5.55 15.69 -6.56
CA GLY A 130 -6.22 16.10 -5.35
C GLY A 130 -6.09 17.60 -5.09
N PRO A 131 -6.67 18.10 -4.00
CA PRO A 131 -7.42 17.33 -3.01
C PRO A 131 -8.77 16.81 -3.55
N VAL A 132 -9.16 15.59 -3.18
CA VAL A 132 -10.45 14.98 -3.48
C VAL A 132 -11.24 14.74 -2.19
N ASP A 133 -12.58 14.87 -2.25
CA ASP A 133 -13.45 14.58 -1.12
C ASP A 133 -13.52 13.06 -0.90
N VAL A 134 -13.18 12.61 0.31
CA VAL A 134 -13.22 11.19 0.69
C VAL A 134 -14.50 10.80 1.44
N GLY A 135 -15.47 11.71 1.52
CA GLY A 135 -16.82 11.44 1.95
C GLY A 135 -17.00 11.27 3.46
N PHE A 136 -16.09 11.82 4.31
CA PHE A 136 -16.30 11.81 5.76
C PHE A 136 -15.70 13.03 6.45
N ASP A 137 -16.26 13.34 7.63
CA ASP A 137 -15.74 14.36 8.53
C ASP A 137 -14.82 13.74 9.58
N CYS A 138 -13.75 14.45 9.91
CA CYS A 138 -12.73 14.01 10.84
C CYS A 138 -13.29 13.59 12.20
N HIS A 139 -12.98 12.39 12.64
CA HIS A 139 -13.41 11.86 13.94
C HIS A 139 -12.91 12.67 15.16
N HIS A 140 -11.88 13.51 14.98
CA HIS A 140 -11.30 14.30 16.06
C HIS A 140 -11.85 15.73 16.11
N CYS A 141 -11.90 16.44 14.98
CA CYS A 141 -12.25 17.86 14.97
C CYS A 141 -13.52 18.19 14.16
N GLY A 142 -14.10 17.23 13.44
CA GLY A 142 -15.30 17.41 12.63
C GLY A 142 -15.09 18.21 11.33
N ALA A 143 -13.85 18.56 10.96
CA ALA A 143 -13.57 19.17 9.68
C ALA A 143 -13.55 18.12 8.54
N PRO A 144 -13.86 18.50 7.29
CA PRO A 144 -13.81 17.57 6.16
C PRO A 144 -12.43 16.93 6.00
N ALA A 145 -12.39 15.65 5.69
CA ALA A 145 -11.17 14.95 5.27
C ALA A 145 -11.03 14.98 3.75
N GLU A 146 -9.81 14.89 3.28
CA GLU A 146 -9.47 14.90 1.87
C GLU A 146 -8.43 13.85 1.50
N GLY A 147 -8.47 13.39 0.25
CA GLY A 147 -7.48 12.53 -0.35
C GLY A 147 -6.51 13.31 -1.24
N VAL A 148 -5.22 13.01 -1.14
CA VAL A 148 -4.19 13.60 -2.00
C VAL A 148 -3.26 12.48 -2.48
N TYR A 149 -2.90 12.51 -3.76
CA TYR A 149 -1.91 11.61 -4.34
C TYR A 149 -0.70 12.39 -4.83
N GLY A 150 0.49 11.93 -4.47
CA GLY A 150 1.78 12.44 -4.95
C GLY A 150 2.91 11.49 -4.55
N ASP A 151 4.00 11.51 -5.30
CA ASP A 151 5.20 10.70 -5.05
C ASP A 151 4.91 9.19 -4.85
N GLY A 152 3.93 8.64 -5.58
CA GLY A 152 3.54 7.23 -5.46
C GLY A 152 2.71 6.90 -4.22
N MET A 153 2.26 7.90 -3.46
CA MET A 153 1.47 7.74 -2.24
C MET A 153 0.11 8.42 -2.35
N PHE A 154 -0.94 7.72 -1.93
CA PHE A 154 -2.23 8.30 -1.65
C PHE A 154 -2.39 8.44 -0.14
N THR A 155 -2.76 9.63 0.31
CA THR A 155 -2.99 9.93 1.72
C THR A 155 -4.42 10.40 1.94
N VAL A 156 -5.02 10.03 3.06
CA VAL A 156 -6.29 10.55 3.55
C VAL A 156 -6.03 11.32 4.83
N GLN A 157 -6.30 12.62 4.82
CA GLN A 157 -5.98 13.52 5.93
C GLN A 157 -7.09 14.51 6.23
N CYS A 158 -7.10 15.03 7.45
CA CYS A 158 -8.03 16.08 7.87
C CYS A 158 -7.55 17.46 7.43
N ARG A 159 -8.44 18.29 6.85
CA ARG A 159 -8.12 19.71 6.54
C ARG A 159 -7.94 20.59 7.76
N GLY A 160 -8.52 20.22 8.90
CA GLY A 160 -8.57 21.08 10.08
C GLY A 160 -7.48 20.83 11.11
N CYS A 161 -7.17 19.56 11.38
CA CYS A 161 -6.18 19.16 12.39
C CYS A 161 -5.03 18.30 11.83
N GLU A 162 -4.96 18.16 10.51
CA GLU A 162 -3.89 17.46 9.79
C GLU A 162 -3.73 15.97 10.17
N THR A 163 -4.68 15.41 10.93
CA THR A 163 -4.65 13.98 11.27
C THR A 163 -4.63 13.13 10.01
N LEU A 164 -3.64 12.25 9.89
CA LEU A 164 -3.52 11.28 8.82
C LEU A 164 -4.36 10.03 9.15
N PHE A 165 -5.32 9.69 8.30
CA PHE A 165 -6.21 8.53 8.46
C PHE A 165 -5.75 7.33 7.64
N ASP A 166 -5.15 7.55 6.48
CA ASP A 166 -4.64 6.49 5.64
C ASP A 166 -3.44 6.93 4.81
N LEU A 167 -2.56 5.96 4.51
CA LEU A 167 -1.41 6.11 3.62
C LEU A 167 -1.25 4.85 2.78
N VAL A 168 -1.38 5.01 1.46
CA VAL A 168 -1.34 3.92 0.49
C VAL A 168 -0.25 4.15 -0.52
N LEU A 169 0.71 3.24 -0.61
CA LEU A 169 1.64 3.20 -1.72
C LEU A 169 0.93 2.56 -2.92
N ALA A 170 0.63 3.34 -3.95
CA ALA A 170 -0.09 2.89 -5.14
C ALA A 170 0.66 3.30 -6.42
N PRO A 171 0.71 2.42 -7.44
CA PRO A 171 1.33 2.77 -8.71
C PRO A 171 0.54 3.86 -9.45
N PRO A 172 1.20 4.84 -10.10
CA PRO A 172 0.53 6.01 -10.65
C PRO A 172 -0.25 5.78 -11.96
N GLU A 173 0.16 4.84 -12.80
CA GLU A 173 -0.39 4.65 -14.16
C GLU A 173 -1.87 4.24 -14.20
N THR A 174 -2.41 3.79 -13.07
CA THR A 174 -3.81 3.34 -12.97
C THR A 174 -4.72 4.37 -12.30
N LEU A 175 -4.18 5.52 -11.94
CA LEU A 175 -4.88 6.56 -11.21
C LEU A 175 -5.46 7.57 -12.21
N ASP A 176 -6.74 7.43 -12.55
CA ASP A 176 -7.49 8.39 -13.35
C ASP A 176 -8.30 9.31 -12.42
N PRO A 177 -7.91 10.58 -12.29
CA PRO A 177 -8.65 11.51 -11.43
C PRO A 177 -10.05 11.87 -11.97
N GLY A 178 -10.38 11.48 -13.21
CA GLY A 178 -11.71 11.68 -13.79
C GLY A 178 -12.80 10.76 -13.24
N ASP A 179 -12.43 9.73 -12.46
CA ASP A 179 -13.36 8.75 -11.88
C ASP A 179 -13.09 8.57 -10.38
N GLU A 180 -13.20 9.68 -9.65
CA GLU A 180 -12.86 9.77 -8.21
C GLU A 180 -13.53 8.70 -7.32
N PRO A 181 -14.84 8.42 -7.40
CA PRO A 181 -15.47 7.44 -6.51
C PRO A 181 -14.94 6.03 -6.73
N GLU A 182 -14.78 5.60 -7.99
CA GLU A 182 -14.24 4.28 -8.33
C GLU A 182 -12.75 4.18 -7.95
N LEU A 183 -12.00 5.27 -8.11
CA LEU A 183 -10.60 5.35 -7.72
C LEU A 183 -10.43 5.15 -6.21
N LEU A 184 -11.21 5.84 -5.38
CA LEU A 184 -11.17 5.72 -3.93
C LEU A 184 -11.52 4.31 -3.47
N ASP A 185 -12.52 3.66 -4.09
CA ASP A 185 -12.87 2.27 -3.80
C ASP A 185 -11.72 1.32 -4.17
N ARG A 186 -11.11 1.47 -5.35
CA ARG A 186 -9.95 0.67 -5.77
C ARG A 186 -8.75 0.82 -4.82
N LEU A 187 -8.43 2.05 -4.40
CA LEU A 187 -7.36 2.33 -3.44
C LEU A 187 -7.65 1.70 -2.08
N ASN A 188 -8.88 1.84 -1.57
CA ASN A 188 -9.31 1.20 -0.35
C ASN A 188 -9.16 -0.33 -0.43
N GLN A 189 -9.67 -0.96 -1.49
CA GLN A 189 -9.56 -2.42 -1.67
C GLN A 189 -8.10 -2.89 -1.82
N TYR A 190 -7.27 -2.14 -2.54
CA TYR A 190 -5.84 -2.44 -2.68
C TYR A 190 -5.12 -2.42 -1.32
N THR A 191 -5.39 -1.40 -0.51
CA THR A 191 -4.79 -1.27 0.82
C THR A 191 -5.24 -2.37 1.77
N ARG A 192 -6.52 -2.77 1.70
CA ARG A 192 -7.07 -3.86 2.51
C ARG A 192 -6.33 -5.18 2.35
N HIS A 193 -5.93 -5.55 1.15
CA HIS A 193 -5.14 -6.76 0.92
C HIS A 193 -3.80 -6.72 1.65
N ARG A 194 -3.13 -5.57 1.64
CA ARG A 194 -1.86 -5.38 2.35
C ARG A 194 -2.06 -5.44 3.86
N ARG A 195 -3.07 -4.75 4.39
CA ARG A 195 -3.44 -4.77 5.82
C ARG A 195 -3.77 -6.18 6.28
N LEU A 196 -4.58 -6.91 5.54
CA LEU A 196 -4.92 -8.29 5.86
C LEU A 196 -3.68 -9.19 5.95
N ALA A 197 -2.71 -9.04 5.05
CA ALA A 197 -1.46 -9.78 5.11
C ALA A 197 -0.69 -9.46 6.40
N PHE A 198 -0.55 -8.17 6.75
CA PHE A 198 0.06 -7.76 8.02
C PHE A 198 -0.66 -8.37 9.23
N GLN A 199 -1.98 -8.26 9.30
CA GLN A 199 -2.77 -8.82 10.41
C GLN A 199 -2.68 -10.34 10.51
N ARG A 200 -2.38 -11.03 9.42
CA ARG A 200 -2.12 -12.47 9.39
C ARG A 200 -0.65 -12.82 9.68
N GLY A 201 0.18 -11.84 10.02
CA GLY A 201 1.59 -12.03 10.34
C GLY A 201 2.45 -12.40 9.12
N VAL A 202 2.01 -12.04 7.90
CA VAL A 202 2.69 -12.34 6.65
C VAL A 202 3.10 -11.04 5.96
N CYS A 203 4.38 -10.89 5.66
CA CYS A 203 4.88 -9.74 4.92
C CYS A 203 4.29 -9.70 3.49
N PRO A 204 3.58 -8.64 3.08
CA PRO A 204 2.99 -8.55 1.74
C PRO A 204 4.04 -8.39 0.63
N THR A 205 5.29 -8.09 0.98
CA THR A 205 6.39 -7.88 0.03
C THR A 205 7.20 -9.15 -0.21
N CYS A 206 7.65 -9.85 0.86
CA CYS A 206 8.57 -10.98 0.75
C CYS A 206 8.03 -12.30 1.34
N VAL A 207 6.76 -12.31 1.80
CA VAL A 207 6.05 -13.48 2.37
C VAL A 207 6.68 -14.02 3.66
N ASN A 208 7.68 -13.34 4.23
CA ASN A 208 8.28 -13.73 5.50
C ASN A 208 7.33 -13.46 6.67
N ARG A 209 7.61 -14.01 7.84
CA ARG A 209 6.87 -13.73 9.07
C ARG A 209 7.11 -12.30 9.51
N LEU A 210 6.10 -11.71 10.12
CA LEU A 210 6.18 -10.41 10.77
C LEU A 210 6.31 -10.57 12.27
N ASP A 211 7.12 -9.70 12.89
CA ASP A 211 7.09 -9.46 14.32
C ASP A 211 5.98 -8.44 14.60
N THR A 212 5.10 -8.76 15.55
CA THR A 212 3.98 -7.90 15.96
C THR A 212 4.13 -7.58 17.43
N ARG A 213 3.95 -6.32 17.82
CA ARG A 213 4.01 -5.88 19.22
C ARG A 213 3.16 -4.65 19.47
N LEU A 214 2.63 -4.54 20.67
CA LEU A 214 2.08 -3.29 21.20
C LEU A 214 3.23 -2.36 21.63
N ILE A 215 3.08 -1.09 21.34
CA ILE A 215 3.99 -0.02 21.76
C ILE A 215 3.18 1.16 22.29
N ASP A 216 3.77 1.96 23.18
CA ASP A 216 3.18 3.24 23.55
C ASP A 216 2.98 4.13 22.33
N GLY A 217 1.88 4.89 22.29
CA GLY A 217 1.58 5.78 21.16
C GLY A 217 2.72 6.76 20.85
N GLU A 218 3.37 7.29 21.88
CA GLU A 218 4.52 8.20 21.76
C GLU A 218 5.75 7.54 21.09
N ALA A 219 5.84 6.22 21.10
CA ALA A 219 6.93 5.47 20.45
C ALA A 219 6.66 5.24 18.95
N SER A 220 5.49 5.60 18.44
CA SER A 220 5.18 5.59 17.01
C SER A 220 5.95 6.72 16.31
N PRO A 221 6.56 6.47 15.13
CA PRO A 221 7.20 7.53 14.34
C PRO A 221 6.20 8.56 13.80
N PHE A 222 4.92 8.24 13.82
CA PHE A 222 3.82 9.12 13.46
C PHE A 222 3.28 9.83 14.72
N THR A 223 4.13 10.58 15.39
CA THR A 223 3.86 11.25 16.68
C THR A 223 2.84 12.38 16.59
N ASP A 224 2.48 12.85 15.40
CA ASP A 224 1.42 13.85 15.21
C ASP A 224 0.01 13.30 15.53
N TYR A 225 -0.08 12.02 15.87
CA TYR A 225 -1.27 11.44 16.45
C TYR A 225 -1.35 11.74 17.97
N GLU A 226 -1.57 12.99 18.34
CA GLU A 226 -1.82 13.40 19.74
C GLU A 226 -2.95 12.60 20.43
N HIS A 227 -3.61 11.73 19.67
CA HIS A 227 -4.80 10.99 20.08
C HIS A 227 -4.58 9.49 20.22
N ARG A 228 -3.35 8.98 20.03
CA ARG A 228 -3.06 7.54 20.19
C ARG A 228 -2.28 7.27 21.48
N THR A 229 -2.89 6.48 22.36
CA THR A 229 -2.27 6.03 23.62
C THR A 229 -1.47 4.74 23.46
N VAL A 230 -1.83 3.93 22.44
CA VAL A 230 -1.18 2.66 22.10
C VAL A 230 -1.23 2.43 20.60
N SER A 231 -0.14 1.90 20.06
CA SER A 231 -0.04 1.53 18.65
C SER A 231 0.37 0.07 18.50
N VAL A 232 -0.01 -0.53 17.39
CA VAL A 232 0.48 -1.85 16.95
C VAL A 232 1.58 -1.62 15.95
N HIS A 233 2.79 -2.08 16.25
CA HIS A 233 3.91 -2.10 15.34
C HIS A 233 4.11 -3.49 14.78
N GLN A 234 4.12 -3.58 13.46
CA GLN A 234 4.39 -4.82 12.73
C GLN A 234 5.58 -4.61 11.80
N SER A 235 6.56 -5.51 11.83
CA SER A 235 7.79 -5.36 11.06
C SER A 235 8.29 -6.68 10.49
N CYS A 236 8.91 -6.59 9.31
CA CYS A 236 9.57 -7.72 8.67
C CYS A 236 11.09 -7.61 8.83
N GLY A 237 11.69 -8.51 9.61
CA GLY A 237 13.14 -8.54 9.81
C GLY A 237 13.96 -8.90 8.55
N HIS A 238 13.30 -9.33 7.44
CA HIS A 238 13.99 -9.69 6.21
C HIS A 238 14.06 -8.54 5.20
N CYS A 239 12.93 -7.86 4.91
CA CYS A 239 12.89 -6.82 3.86
C CYS A 239 12.64 -5.41 4.41
N GLY A 240 12.53 -5.24 5.73
CA GLY A 240 12.33 -3.95 6.37
C GLY A 240 10.90 -3.38 6.23
N ALA A 241 9.95 -4.12 5.65
CA ALA A 241 8.56 -3.65 5.57
C ALA A 241 8.00 -3.46 6.99
N GLN A 242 7.34 -2.30 7.23
CA GLN A 242 6.78 -1.94 8.52
C GLN A 242 5.36 -1.41 8.37
N MET A 243 4.57 -1.55 9.43
CA MET A 243 3.25 -0.94 9.56
C MET A 243 3.02 -0.52 11.01
N TYR A 244 2.46 0.68 11.19
CA TYR A 244 2.03 1.24 12.47
C TYR A 244 0.56 1.58 12.37
N VAL A 245 -0.27 0.97 13.22
CA VAL A 245 -1.73 1.15 13.16
C VAL A 245 -2.33 1.19 14.57
N GLY A 246 -3.57 1.64 14.68
CA GLY A 246 -4.34 1.53 15.92
C GLY A 246 -4.76 0.09 16.20
N VAL A 247 -5.11 -0.20 17.45
CA VAL A 247 -5.59 -1.52 17.88
C VAL A 247 -6.86 -1.92 17.12
N GLY A 248 -7.79 -0.98 16.92
CA GLY A 248 -9.03 -1.24 16.17
C GLY A 248 -8.77 -1.59 14.71
N GLU A 249 -7.83 -0.89 14.06
CA GLU A 249 -7.43 -1.21 12.68
C GLU A 249 -6.73 -2.57 12.61
N ALA A 250 -5.84 -2.88 13.57
CA ALA A 250 -5.13 -4.17 13.62
C ALA A 250 -6.06 -5.36 13.84
N LEU A 251 -7.20 -5.16 14.49
CA LEU A 251 -8.21 -6.19 14.73
C LEU A 251 -9.37 -6.20 13.73
N LEU A 252 -9.35 -5.32 12.73
CA LEU A 252 -10.46 -5.12 11.78
C LEU A 252 -10.95 -6.42 11.10
N TYR A 253 -10.04 -7.34 10.83
CA TYR A 253 -10.36 -8.63 10.20
C TYR A 253 -10.36 -9.81 11.21
N ASP A 254 -10.44 -9.54 12.52
CA ASP A 254 -10.79 -10.60 13.47
C ASP A 254 -12.20 -11.11 13.15
N PRO A 255 -12.41 -12.44 13.09
CA PRO A 255 -13.70 -13.01 12.74
C PRO A 255 -14.85 -12.52 13.63
N ALA A 256 -14.59 -12.21 14.91
CA ALA A 256 -15.60 -11.70 15.82
C ALA A 256 -16.02 -10.28 15.44
N VAL A 257 -15.07 -9.40 15.07
CA VAL A 257 -15.35 -8.03 14.60
C VAL A 257 -16.15 -8.07 13.31
N VAL A 258 -15.70 -8.86 12.32
CA VAL A 258 -16.38 -8.99 11.03
C VAL A 258 -17.80 -9.48 11.21
N SER A 259 -18.00 -10.57 11.98
CA SER A 259 -19.35 -11.13 12.22
C SER A 259 -20.25 -10.16 12.97
N PHE A 260 -19.74 -9.55 14.05
CA PHE A 260 -20.47 -8.59 14.86
C PHE A 260 -20.97 -7.39 14.05
N CYS A 261 -20.11 -6.81 13.23
CA CYS A 261 -20.47 -5.68 12.37
C CYS A 261 -21.44 -6.10 11.26
N TYR A 262 -21.19 -7.24 10.61
CA TYR A 262 -22.03 -7.74 9.51
C TYR A 262 -23.46 -8.04 9.96
N GLU A 263 -23.66 -8.66 11.11
CA GLU A 263 -24.97 -8.92 11.71
C GLU A 263 -25.77 -7.64 12.00
N ARG A 264 -25.08 -6.49 12.08
CA ARG A 264 -25.65 -5.14 12.31
C ARG A 264 -25.68 -4.28 11.05
N GLY A 265 -25.54 -4.91 9.89
CA GLY A 265 -25.65 -4.26 8.58
C GLY A 265 -24.42 -3.45 8.15
N ARG A 266 -23.27 -3.64 8.81
CA ARG A 266 -22.00 -2.98 8.46
C ARG A 266 -21.01 -3.97 7.89
N ASP A 267 -20.70 -3.85 6.61
CA ASP A 267 -19.63 -4.65 5.97
C ASP A 267 -18.27 -3.97 6.10
N VAL A 268 -17.63 -4.19 7.25
CA VAL A 268 -16.27 -3.66 7.51
C VAL A 268 -15.20 -4.25 6.60
N THR A 269 -15.53 -5.24 5.76
CA THR A 269 -14.58 -5.80 4.79
C THR A 269 -14.55 -5.05 3.47
N SER A 270 -15.51 -4.18 3.20
CA SER A 270 -15.58 -3.34 1.99
C SER A 270 -15.61 -1.85 2.28
N GLU A 271 -16.19 -1.41 3.40
CA GLU A 271 -16.28 -0.01 3.78
C GLU A 271 -14.90 0.63 3.97
N PRO A 272 -14.64 1.87 3.49
CA PRO A 272 -13.37 2.55 3.70
C PRO A 272 -12.98 2.58 5.17
N VAL A 273 -11.73 2.21 5.47
CA VAL A 273 -11.28 2.09 6.87
C VAL A 273 -11.38 3.40 7.63
N TRP A 274 -11.19 4.53 6.96
CA TRP A 274 -11.29 5.87 7.55
C TRP A 274 -12.71 6.26 7.98
N HIS A 275 -13.75 5.55 7.51
CA HIS A 275 -15.12 5.69 8.00
C HIS A 275 -15.37 4.95 9.32
N LEU A 276 -14.49 4.05 9.74
CA LEU A 276 -14.67 3.20 10.91
C LEU A 276 -13.99 3.85 12.13
N GLU A 277 -14.74 4.62 12.91
CA GLU A 277 -14.18 5.37 14.04
C GLU A 277 -13.41 4.49 15.03
N PHE A 278 -13.93 3.29 15.35
CA PHE A 278 -13.25 2.36 16.25
C PHE A 278 -11.90 1.85 15.71
N ALA A 279 -11.71 1.87 14.37
CA ALA A 279 -10.44 1.51 13.73
C ALA A 279 -9.45 2.69 13.73
N MET A 280 -9.97 3.93 13.62
CA MET A 280 -9.17 5.13 13.40
C MET A 280 -8.83 5.91 14.67
N THR A 281 -9.55 5.70 15.78
CA THR A 281 -9.35 6.44 17.03
C THR A 281 -9.14 5.51 18.22
N ASP A 282 -8.54 6.03 19.28
CA ASP A 282 -8.38 5.31 20.56
C ASP A 282 -9.57 5.51 21.52
N ARG A 283 -10.68 6.15 21.10
CA ARG A 283 -11.87 6.36 21.94
C ARG A 283 -12.46 5.05 22.45
N PHE A 284 -12.29 3.98 21.71
CA PHE A 284 -12.79 2.64 21.99
C PHE A 284 -11.72 1.71 22.55
N VAL A 285 -10.53 2.25 22.83
CA VAL A 285 -9.38 1.49 23.32
C VAL A 285 -9.12 1.79 24.78
N THR A 286 -8.97 0.74 25.59
CA THR A 286 -8.62 0.85 27.01
C THR A 286 -7.36 0.04 27.30
N VAL A 287 -6.27 0.71 27.67
CA VAL A 287 -5.06 0.04 28.15
C VAL A 287 -5.29 -0.40 29.59
N ARG A 288 -5.44 -1.72 29.83
CA ARG A 288 -5.65 -2.31 31.15
C ARG A 288 -4.33 -2.51 31.89
N SER A 289 -3.28 -2.91 31.17
CA SER A 289 -1.93 -3.10 31.70
C SER A 289 -0.89 -2.84 30.59
N ARG A 290 0.32 -2.43 30.99
CA ARG A 290 1.50 -2.30 30.10
C ARG A 290 2.60 -3.31 30.38
N ASP A 291 2.52 -4.01 31.51
CA ASP A 291 3.51 -5.05 31.91
C ASP A 291 2.81 -6.15 32.72
N PRO A 292 2.45 -7.29 32.13
CA PRO A 292 2.40 -7.51 30.66
C PRO A 292 1.32 -6.65 29.99
N TRP A 293 1.45 -6.42 28.69
CA TRP A 293 0.44 -5.69 27.94
C TRP A 293 -0.91 -6.40 27.96
N GLU A 294 -1.95 -5.64 28.26
CA GLU A 294 -3.35 -6.03 28.14
C GLU A 294 -4.15 -4.81 27.66
N VAL A 295 -4.75 -4.91 26.48
CA VAL A 295 -5.49 -3.82 25.85
C VAL A 295 -6.87 -4.32 25.40
N ALA A 296 -7.92 -3.58 25.77
CA ALA A 296 -9.29 -3.84 25.36
C ALA A 296 -9.70 -2.91 24.23
N LEU A 297 -10.38 -3.46 23.22
CA LEU A 297 -11.07 -2.75 22.15
C LEU A 297 -12.57 -2.99 22.30
N ALA A 298 -13.37 -1.93 22.38
CA ALA A 298 -14.82 -1.99 22.30
C ALA A 298 -15.28 -1.62 20.89
N VAL A 299 -16.07 -2.47 20.25
CA VAL A 299 -16.74 -2.19 18.96
C VAL A 299 -18.24 -2.06 19.25
N GLU A 300 -18.80 -0.88 19.01
CA GLU A 300 -20.17 -0.54 19.40
C GLU A 300 -21.03 -0.26 18.15
N PHE A 301 -22.15 -0.97 18.02
CA PHE A 301 -23.18 -0.72 17.01
C PHE A 301 -24.56 -1.04 17.54
N ASP A 302 -25.53 -0.15 17.25
CA ASP A 302 -26.95 -0.31 17.58
C ASP A 302 -27.26 -0.56 19.06
N GLY A 303 -26.36 -0.12 19.96
CA GLY A 303 -26.49 -0.30 21.40
C GLY A 303 -25.90 -1.61 21.94
N ASP A 304 -25.38 -2.47 21.07
CA ASP A 304 -24.63 -3.67 21.44
C ASP A 304 -23.13 -3.39 21.39
N THR A 305 -22.38 -4.11 22.21
CA THR A 305 -20.91 -3.97 22.28
C THR A 305 -20.22 -5.33 22.15
N LEU A 306 -19.20 -5.40 21.29
CA LEU A 306 -18.21 -6.46 21.29
C LEU A 306 -16.92 -5.91 21.91
N GLU A 307 -16.51 -6.47 23.03
CA GLU A 307 -15.19 -6.19 23.63
C GLU A 307 -14.21 -7.31 23.29
N LEU A 308 -13.07 -6.94 22.72
CA LEU A 308 -11.93 -7.82 22.50
C LEU A 308 -10.78 -7.39 23.42
N VAL A 309 -10.16 -8.35 24.12
CA VAL A 309 -8.96 -8.10 24.92
C VAL A 309 -7.77 -8.79 24.26
N VAL A 310 -6.68 -8.05 24.07
CA VAL A 310 -5.45 -8.55 23.44
C VAL A 310 -4.26 -8.47 24.39
N ASP A 311 -3.33 -9.42 24.22
CA ASP A 311 -2.01 -9.41 24.84
C ASP A 311 -0.97 -8.59 24.05
N GLY A 312 0.29 -8.58 24.50
CA GLY A 312 1.39 -7.81 23.90
C GLY A 312 1.75 -8.20 22.46
N ASP A 313 1.43 -9.41 22.06
CA ASP A 313 1.64 -9.97 20.73
C ASP A 313 0.38 -9.85 19.83
N LEU A 314 -0.63 -9.07 20.31
CA LEU A 314 -1.93 -8.87 19.64
C LEU A 314 -2.78 -10.15 19.54
N ASN A 315 -2.57 -11.16 20.37
CA ASN A 315 -3.47 -12.31 20.42
C ASN A 315 -4.74 -11.93 21.20
N VAL A 316 -5.90 -12.24 20.66
CA VAL A 316 -7.17 -12.05 21.35
C VAL A 316 -7.34 -13.11 22.45
N VAL A 317 -7.26 -12.67 23.71
CA VAL A 317 -7.35 -13.53 24.90
C VAL A 317 -8.77 -13.60 25.49
N GLU A 318 -9.60 -12.57 25.29
CA GLU A 318 -10.99 -12.53 25.73
C GLU A 318 -11.91 -11.95 24.65
N ARG A 319 -13.17 -12.42 24.62
CA ARG A 319 -14.25 -11.89 23.76
C ARG A 319 -15.52 -11.82 24.60
N ASN A 320 -16.07 -10.62 24.78
CA ASN A 320 -17.28 -10.36 25.55
C ASN A 320 -18.31 -9.66 24.67
N TYR A 321 -19.58 -10.08 24.78
CA TYR A 321 -20.70 -9.49 24.09
C TYR A 321 -21.70 -8.94 25.13
N SER A 322 -22.17 -7.72 24.95
CA SER A 322 -23.12 -7.06 25.84
C SER A 322 -24.12 -6.19 25.08
#